data_ceb9415b68cfc39a5ae5610e5201a913
#
_entry.id   ceb9415b68cfc39a5ae5610e5201a913
#
_cell.length_a   1.000
_cell.length_b   1.000
_cell.length_c   1.000
_cell.angle_alpha   90.00
_cell.angle_beta   90.00
_cell.angle_gamma   90.00
#
_symmetry.space_group_name_H-M   'P 1'
#
loop_
_entity.id
_entity.type
_entity.pdbx_description
1 polymer ?
#
loop_
_entity_poly.entity_id
_entity_poly.type
_entity_poly.pdbx_seq_one_letter_code
_entity_poly.pdbx_strand_id
1 'polypeptide(L)'
;MTKGIGKLKKIVYPRAGGVETIQIVESEDPSPAKGEVCVRVHRAGVNFAELMMRQGLYGSSPDYPFTPGYETAGEVIGMGEGVDSLKKGDRVIAMTGFGGYAEKVCLDARRAVKIPDSVSFDKAAAIPVTYGTSYHMLVHLGRMVRGETVLIHHAAGGVGTAVAQICNALGASLVIGTASAPKRDFVESLGMRFVDREGEDFVDVCKNLTEGKGVHHAIDPVGGEHLLRSYKSLRKGGKLYYFGASAAVKGNRRSRISEFRMWWGMPRFDPLKLMSSNKAVFGVHMGLLEDESVFNGHLDALSR
;
A
#
# COMPACT_ATOMS: atom_id res chain seq x y z
N MET A 1 18.94 14.65 -39.02
CA MET A 1 18.84 15.53 -37.85
C MET A 1 18.60 14.66 -36.63
N THR A 2 19.63 14.32 -35.87
CA THR A 2 19.53 13.58 -34.59
C THR A 2 18.80 14.51 -33.62
N LYS A 3 17.52 14.21 -33.31
CA LYS A 3 16.83 14.85 -32.18
C LYS A 3 17.70 14.62 -30.97
N GLY A 4 18.18 15.70 -30.35
CA GLY A 4 18.94 15.63 -29.13
C GLY A 4 18.16 14.77 -28.12
N ILE A 5 18.79 13.72 -27.61
CA ILE A 5 18.20 12.82 -26.60
C ILE A 5 17.99 13.73 -25.38
N GLY A 6 16.72 13.90 -24.99
CA GLY A 6 16.37 14.64 -23.79
C GLY A 6 16.96 13.95 -22.57
N LYS A 7 17.29 14.71 -21.54
CA LYS A 7 17.75 14.15 -20.27
C LYS A 7 16.68 14.31 -19.21
N LEU A 8 16.51 13.30 -18.37
CA LEU A 8 15.62 13.30 -17.22
C LEU A 8 16.40 13.08 -15.93
N LYS A 9 15.88 13.56 -14.81
CA LYS A 9 16.38 13.24 -13.47
C LYS A 9 15.58 12.11 -12.88
N LYS A 10 16.29 11.20 -12.17
CA LYS A 10 15.69 10.09 -11.41
C LYS A 10 16.43 9.85 -10.11
N ILE A 11 15.70 9.29 -9.15
CA ILE A 11 16.27 8.82 -7.88
C ILE A 11 16.79 7.40 -8.07
N VAL A 12 17.99 7.11 -7.54
CA VAL A 12 18.59 5.79 -7.54
C VAL A 12 18.97 5.39 -6.13
N TYR A 13 18.67 4.15 -5.79
CA TYR A 13 19.25 3.46 -4.63
C TYR A 13 20.46 2.64 -5.11
N PRO A 14 21.70 3.12 -4.90
CA PRO A 14 22.91 2.43 -5.42
C PRO A 14 23.27 1.20 -4.58
N ARG A 15 22.84 1.16 -3.32
CA ARG A 15 23.07 0.08 -2.35
C ARG A 15 22.12 0.24 -1.17
N ALA A 16 21.99 -0.80 -0.35
CA ALA A 16 21.27 -0.69 0.91
C ALA A 16 21.94 0.32 1.85
N GLY A 17 21.10 1.12 2.57
CA GLY A 17 21.65 2.09 3.54
C GLY A 17 20.63 3.08 4.09
N GLY A 18 21.11 4.12 4.72
CA GLY A 18 20.30 5.24 5.22
C GLY A 18 19.93 6.22 4.11
N VAL A 19 19.30 7.34 4.48
CA VAL A 19 18.89 8.38 3.51
C VAL A 19 20.06 9.01 2.76
N GLU A 20 21.22 8.98 3.35
CA GLU A 20 22.48 9.47 2.76
C GLU A 20 22.94 8.69 1.53
N THR A 21 22.37 7.50 1.28
CA THR A 21 22.71 6.70 0.09
C THR A 21 21.89 7.07 -1.13
N ILE A 22 20.83 7.85 -0.97
CA ILE A 22 19.95 8.25 -2.08
C ILE A 22 20.73 9.15 -3.04
N GLN A 23 20.67 8.84 -4.33
CA GLN A 23 21.29 9.64 -5.38
C GLN A 23 20.26 10.16 -6.36
N ILE A 24 20.47 11.38 -6.85
CA ILE A 24 19.76 11.93 -8.01
C ILE A 24 20.73 11.85 -9.18
N VAL A 25 20.32 11.16 -10.23
CA VAL A 25 21.16 10.97 -11.43
C VAL A 25 20.41 11.45 -12.68
N GLU A 26 21.16 11.89 -13.67
CA GLU A 26 20.64 12.14 -15.01
C GLU A 26 20.71 10.88 -15.85
N SER A 27 19.69 10.66 -16.68
CA SER A 27 19.69 9.59 -17.68
C SER A 27 19.00 10.06 -18.96
N GLU A 28 19.12 9.29 -20.03
CA GLU A 28 18.41 9.54 -21.26
C GLU A 28 16.90 9.37 -21.07
N ASP A 29 16.11 10.11 -21.87
CA ASP A 29 14.66 9.98 -21.89
C ASP A 29 14.28 8.56 -22.36
N PRO A 30 13.37 7.89 -21.66
CA PRO A 30 12.89 6.58 -22.09
C PRO A 30 11.98 6.72 -23.31
N SER A 31 12.00 5.71 -24.17
CA SER A 31 11.07 5.57 -25.29
C SER A 31 10.16 4.38 -25.03
N PRO A 32 8.83 4.53 -25.23
CA PRO A 32 7.90 3.44 -25.00
C PRO A 32 8.08 2.31 -26.03
N ALA A 33 8.19 1.08 -25.54
CA ALA A 33 8.19 -0.12 -26.35
C ALA A 33 6.77 -0.45 -26.83
N LYS A 34 6.60 -1.51 -27.63
CA LYS A 34 5.29 -2.02 -28.05
C LYS A 34 4.43 -2.37 -26.83
N GLY A 35 3.20 -1.84 -26.77
CA GLY A 35 2.27 -2.01 -25.66
C GLY A 35 2.53 -1.10 -24.46
N GLU A 36 3.55 -0.24 -24.50
CA GLU A 36 3.87 0.69 -23.40
C GLU A 36 3.39 2.11 -23.67
N VAL A 37 3.19 2.83 -22.56
CA VAL A 37 3.03 4.30 -22.56
C VAL A 37 4.18 4.94 -21.81
N CYS A 38 4.56 6.15 -22.23
CA CYS A 38 5.48 7.00 -21.50
C CYS A 38 4.69 8.10 -20.77
N VAL A 39 4.85 8.18 -19.47
CA VAL A 39 4.19 9.15 -18.58
C VAL A 39 5.18 10.17 -18.11
N ARG A 40 4.85 11.47 -18.28
CA ARG A 40 5.49 12.56 -17.54
C ARG A 40 4.96 12.54 -16.13
N VAL A 41 5.83 12.27 -15.16
CA VAL A 41 5.45 12.16 -13.75
C VAL A 41 5.27 13.57 -13.16
N HIS A 42 4.08 13.85 -12.67
CA HIS A 42 3.79 15.07 -11.93
C HIS A 42 3.92 14.83 -10.42
N ARG A 43 3.53 13.66 -9.96
CA ARG A 43 3.62 13.21 -8.56
C ARG A 43 3.91 11.71 -8.49
N ALA A 44 4.64 11.31 -7.47
CA ALA A 44 4.89 9.91 -7.12
C ALA A 44 4.53 9.69 -5.65
N GLY A 45 3.85 8.58 -5.36
CA GLY A 45 3.58 8.17 -3.99
C GLY A 45 4.83 7.65 -3.30
N VAL A 46 4.97 7.90 -1.99
CA VAL A 46 6.04 7.35 -1.17
C VAL A 46 5.43 6.37 -0.16
N ASN A 47 5.76 5.10 -0.31
CA ASN A 47 5.23 4.03 0.51
C ASN A 47 6.30 3.50 1.48
N PHE A 48 5.85 2.82 2.53
CA PHE A 48 6.77 2.22 3.50
C PHE A 48 7.66 1.13 2.87
N ALA A 49 7.18 0.50 1.81
CA ALA A 49 7.92 -0.50 1.05
C ALA A 49 9.23 0.06 0.47
N GLU A 50 9.23 1.26 -0.12
CA GLU A 50 10.43 1.90 -0.66
C GLU A 50 11.45 2.24 0.44
N LEU A 51 10.96 2.57 1.65
CA LEU A 51 11.85 2.76 2.80
C LEU A 51 12.52 1.43 3.20
N MET A 52 11.77 0.33 3.19
CA MET A 52 12.31 -1.01 3.44
C MET A 52 13.29 -1.45 2.35
N MET A 53 12.97 -1.19 1.07
CA MET A 53 13.88 -1.44 -0.05
C MET A 53 15.19 -0.72 0.12
N ARG A 54 15.16 0.57 0.43
CA ARG A 54 16.36 1.35 0.66
C ARG A 54 17.25 0.74 1.76
N GLN A 55 16.65 0.16 2.78
CA GLN A 55 17.36 -0.50 3.89
C GLN A 55 17.79 -1.95 3.57
N GLY A 56 17.40 -2.51 2.42
CA GLY A 56 17.67 -3.91 2.07
C GLY A 56 16.83 -4.91 2.86
N LEU A 57 15.63 -4.50 3.30
CA LEU A 57 14.69 -5.28 4.09
C LEU A 57 13.52 -5.84 3.28
N TYR A 58 13.47 -5.56 1.98
CA TYR A 58 12.33 -5.93 1.13
C TYR A 58 12.74 -6.99 0.12
N GLY A 59 12.27 -8.22 0.33
CA GLY A 59 12.74 -9.41 -0.39
C GLY A 59 12.43 -9.45 -1.90
N SER A 60 11.45 -8.65 -2.38
CA SER A 60 11.11 -8.53 -3.79
C SER A 60 11.69 -7.27 -4.45
N SER A 61 12.68 -6.61 -3.83
CA SER A 61 13.42 -5.51 -4.47
C SER A 61 14.25 -6.01 -5.64
N PRO A 62 14.42 -5.21 -6.70
CA PRO A 62 15.48 -5.46 -7.69
C PRO A 62 16.85 -5.42 -7.04
N ASP A 63 17.84 -5.97 -7.75
CA ASP A 63 19.24 -5.80 -7.39
C ASP A 63 19.66 -4.33 -7.48
N TYR A 64 20.53 -3.90 -6.57
CA TYR A 64 21.11 -2.56 -6.65
C TYR A 64 22.12 -2.45 -7.80
N PRO A 65 22.21 -1.30 -8.47
CA PRO A 65 21.42 -0.07 -8.28
C PRO A 65 20.08 -0.11 -9.00
N PHE A 66 19.02 0.49 -8.42
CA PHE A 66 17.73 0.61 -9.08
C PHE A 66 17.01 1.93 -8.74
N THR A 67 16.04 2.30 -9.58
CA THR A 67 15.14 3.44 -9.34
C THR A 67 13.87 2.93 -8.66
N PRO A 68 13.55 3.41 -7.43
CA PRO A 68 12.34 3.02 -6.72
C PRO A 68 11.10 3.75 -7.25
N GLY A 69 9.97 3.57 -6.57
CA GLY A 69 8.70 4.21 -6.86
C GLY A 69 7.72 3.24 -7.47
N TYR A 70 6.71 2.86 -6.70
CA TYR A 70 5.67 1.91 -7.10
C TYR A 70 4.54 2.54 -7.89
N GLU A 71 4.29 3.83 -7.67
CA GLU A 71 3.11 4.51 -8.17
C GLU A 71 3.40 5.95 -8.58
N THR A 72 2.72 6.38 -9.61
CA THR A 72 2.80 7.75 -10.11
C THR A 72 1.44 8.27 -10.56
N ALA A 73 1.33 9.60 -10.62
CA ALA A 73 0.27 10.29 -11.34
C ALA A 73 0.91 11.30 -12.29
N GLY A 74 0.40 11.35 -13.51
CA GLY A 74 1.00 12.19 -14.54
C GLY A 74 0.21 12.21 -15.85
N GLU A 75 0.88 12.64 -16.90
CA GLU A 75 0.31 12.82 -18.23
C GLU A 75 1.02 11.89 -19.23
N VAL A 76 0.26 11.23 -20.08
CA VAL A 76 0.79 10.42 -21.19
C VAL A 76 1.44 11.34 -22.22
N ILE A 77 2.74 11.16 -22.47
CA ILE A 77 3.52 11.97 -23.43
C ILE A 77 3.94 11.19 -24.67
N GLY A 78 3.85 9.86 -24.65
CA GLY A 78 4.18 8.98 -25.76
C GLY A 78 3.54 7.62 -25.60
N MET A 79 3.40 6.91 -26.72
CA MET A 79 2.81 5.57 -26.77
C MET A 79 3.61 4.71 -27.74
N GLY A 80 3.79 3.45 -27.38
CA GLY A 80 4.31 2.42 -28.28
C GLY A 80 3.22 1.86 -29.20
N GLU A 81 3.64 1.04 -30.16
CA GLU A 81 2.74 0.35 -31.08
C GLU A 81 1.74 -0.53 -30.32
N GLY A 82 0.46 -0.54 -30.74
CA GLY A 82 -0.58 -1.40 -30.19
C GLY A 82 -1.26 -0.85 -28.92
N VAL A 83 -1.03 0.41 -28.57
CA VAL A 83 -1.73 1.07 -27.46
C VAL A 83 -2.91 1.88 -28.00
N ASP A 84 -4.14 1.39 -27.78
CA ASP A 84 -5.38 2.04 -28.24
C ASP A 84 -6.23 2.57 -27.06
N SER A 85 -5.94 2.14 -25.81
CA SER A 85 -6.70 2.50 -24.62
C SER A 85 -6.42 3.91 -24.08
N LEU A 86 -5.24 4.45 -24.42
CA LEU A 86 -4.75 5.76 -23.95
C LEU A 86 -4.32 6.62 -25.14
N LYS A 87 -4.27 7.93 -24.93
CA LYS A 87 -3.74 8.89 -25.91
C LYS A 87 -2.85 9.93 -25.22
N LYS A 88 -2.00 10.58 -26.03
CA LYS A 88 -1.17 11.70 -25.56
C LYS A 88 -2.05 12.80 -24.96
N GLY A 89 -1.67 13.29 -23.78
CA GLY A 89 -2.41 14.26 -22.99
C GLY A 89 -3.37 13.63 -21.97
N ASP A 90 -3.62 12.33 -22.03
CA ASP A 90 -4.44 11.68 -20.99
C ASP A 90 -3.76 11.79 -19.61
N ARG A 91 -4.55 12.20 -18.63
CA ARG A 91 -4.15 12.22 -17.22
C ARG A 91 -4.35 10.83 -16.63
N VAL A 92 -3.31 10.29 -16.01
CA VAL A 92 -3.32 8.90 -15.54
C VAL A 92 -2.72 8.76 -14.15
N ILE A 93 -3.18 7.72 -13.44
CA ILE A 93 -2.43 7.06 -12.37
C ILE A 93 -1.78 5.81 -12.95
N ALA A 94 -0.62 5.45 -12.47
CA ALA A 94 0.10 4.29 -12.97
C ALA A 94 0.80 3.51 -11.86
N MET A 95 0.70 2.18 -11.94
CA MET A 95 1.51 1.25 -11.15
C MET A 95 2.79 0.92 -11.89
N THR A 96 3.86 1.57 -11.51
CA THR A 96 5.16 1.41 -12.18
C THR A 96 5.90 0.13 -11.75
N GLY A 97 5.53 -0.43 -10.61
CA GLY A 97 6.30 -1.48 -9.95
C GLY A 97 7.64 -0.96 -9.43
N PHE A 98 8.44 -0.41 -10.32
CA PHE A 98 9.70 0.32 -10.05
C PHE A 98 9.84 1.45 -11.07
N GLY A 99 10.77 2.37 -10.82
CA GLY A 99 11.06 3.46 -11.76
C GLY A 99 10.21 4.71 -11.60
N GLY A 100 9.21 4.72 -10.72
CA GLY A 100 8.29 5.86 -10.56
C GLY A 100 8.94 7.13 -10.00
N TYR A 101 10.10 7.03 -9.35
CA TYR A 101 10.83 8.21 -8.87
C TYR A 101 11.73 8.79 -9.95
N ALA A 102 11.13 9.13 -11.08
CA ALA A 102 11.76 9.74 -12.23
C ALA A 102 10.83 10.79 -12.85
N GLU A 103 11.37 11.76 -13.59
CA GLU A 103 10.54 12.76 -14.27
C GLU A 103 9.69 12.17 -15.40
N LYS A 104 10.13 11.03 -15.97
CA LYS A 104 9.41 10.27 -17.00
C LYS A 104 9.62 8.79 -16.76
N VAL A 105 8.56 7.99 -17.00
CA VAL A 105 8.60 6.53 -16.90
C VAL A 105 7.80 5.91 -18.03
N CYS A 106 8.34 4.84 -18.64
CA CYS A 106 7.58 4.00 -19.56
C CYS A 106 7.14 2.73 -18.84
N LEU A 107 5.91 2.31 -19.08
CA LEU A 107 5.31 1.13 -18.46
C LEU A 107 4.23 0.55 -19.38
N ASP A 108 3.87 -0.71 -19.14
CA ASP A 108 2.74 -1.35 -19.82
C ASP A 108 1.46 -0.49 -19.71
N ALA A 109 0.83 -0.19 -20.83
CA ALA A 109 -0.36 0.65 -20.88
C ALA A 109 -1.51 0.12 -20.02
N ARG A 110 -1.57 -1.19 -19.77
CA ARG A 110 -2.57 -1.83 -18.91
C ARG A 110 -2.41 -1.45 -17.45
N ARG A 111 -1.24 -0.95 -17.03
CA ARG A 111 -0.96 -0.48 -15.66
C ARG A 111 -1.23 1.00 -15.46
N ALA A 112 -1.76 1.68 -16.47
CA ALA A 112 -2.12 3.09 -16.41
C ALA A 112 -3.63 3.26 -16.57
N VAL A 113 -4.26 3.95 -15.63
CA VAL A 113 -5.71 4.19 -15.62
C VAL A 113 -5.97 5.68 -15.68
N LYS A 114 -6.91 6.10 -16.55
CA LYS A 114 -7.31 7.51 -16.67
C LYS A 114 -7.94 8.01 -15.37
N ILE A 115 -7.63 9.25 -15.03
CA ILE A 115 -8.26 9.94 -13.90
C ILE A 115 -9.13 11.12 -14.41
N PRO A 116 -10.25 11.41 -13.72
CA PRO A 116 -11.06 12.59 -14.02
C PRO A 116 -10.27 13.88 -13.86
N ASP A 117 -10.62 14.90 -14.63
CA ASP A 117 -9.99 16.24 -14.57
C ASP A 117 -10.15 16.90 -13.19
N SER A 118 -11.22 16.55 -12.47
CA SER A 118 -11.50 17.05 -11.12
C SER A 118 -10.54 16.50 -10.05
N VAL A 119 -9.81 15.41 -10.32
CA VAL A 119 -8.85 14.81 -9.39
C VAL A 119 -7.47 15.42 -9.61
N SER A 120 -6.90 16.07 -8.60
CA SER A 120 -5.52 16.58 -8.68
C SER A 120 -4.50 15.46 -8.70
N PHE A 121 -3.32 15.68 -9.32
CA PHE A 121 -2.23 14.70 -9.32
C PHE A 121 -1.74 14.36 -7.91
N ASP A 122 -1.83 15.30 -6.95
CA ASP A 122 -1.48 15.05 -5.54
C ASP A 122 -2.37 13.96 -4.93
N LYS A 123 -3.69 14.05 -5.14
CA LYS A 123 -4.64 13.03 -4.68
C LYS A 123 -4.47 11.74 -5.46
N ALA A 124 -4.35 11.84 -6.78
CA ALA A 124 -4.24 10.71 -7.68
C ALA A 124 -3.03 9.81 -7.36
N ALA A 125 -1.85 10.41 -7.08
CA ALA A 125 -0.64 9.65 -6.77
C ALA A 125 -0.72 8.81 -5.49
N ALA A 126 -1.67 9.09 -4.60
CA ALA A 126 -1.88 8.33 -3.37
C ALA A 126 -2.84 7.14 -3.54
N ILE A 127 -3.48 6.98 -4.71
CA ILE A 127 -4.55 5.99 -4.91
C ILE A 127 -3.99 4.58 -5.19
N PRO A 128 -3.05 4.37 -6.13
CA PRO A 128 -2.77 3.02 -6.61
C PRO A 128 -2.35 2.06 -5.51
N VAL A 129 -1.37 2.41 -4.69
CA VAL A 129 -0.86 1.50 -3.66
C VAL A 129 -1.77 1.47 -2.45
N THR A 130 -2.10 2.62 -1.85
CA THR A 130 -2.77 2.63 -0.55
C THR A 130 -4.25 2.25 -0.66
N TYR A 131 -4.99 2.82 -1.61
CA TYR A 131 -6.40 2.47 -1.81
C TYR A 131 -6.54 1.13 -2.51
N GLY A 132 -5.69 0.82 -3.50
CA GLY A 132 -5.67 -0.49 -4.15
C GLY A 132 -5.46 -1.63 -3.16
N THR A 133 -4.50 -1.50 -2.24
CA THR A 133 -4.26 -2.47 -1.17
C THR A 133 -5.46 -2.59 -0.22
N SER A 134 -6.03 -1.46 0.20
CA SER A 134 -7.17 -1.43 1.10
C SER A 134 -8.42 -2.05 0.48
N TYR A 135 -8.69 -1.73 -0.78
CA TYR A 135 -9.79 -2.30 -1.56
C TYR A 135 -9.61 -3.82 -1.75
N HIS A 136 -8.40 -4.25 -2.09
CA HIS A 136 -8.08 -5.68 -2.21
C HIS A 136 -8.38 -6.43 -0.92
N MET A 137 -7.94 -5.92 0.23
CA MET A 137 -8.18 -6.55 1.53
C MET A 137 -9.66 -6.57 1.91
N LEU A 138 -10.34 -5.43 1.84
CA LEU A 138 -11.70 -5.31 2.36
C LEU A 138 -12.76 -5.82 1.39
N VAL A 139 -12.63 -5.51 0.09
CA VAL A 139 -13.65 -5.82 -0.92
C VAL A 139 -13.36 -7.14 -1.62
N HIS A 140 -12.18 -7.28 -2.20
CA HIS A 140 -11.86 -8.46 -3.03
C HIS A 140 -11.74 -9.73 -2.18
N LEU A 141 -10.85 -9.73 -1.19
CA LEU A 141 -10.64 -10.87 -0.28
C LEU A 141 -11.70 -10.91 0.84
N GLY A 142 -11.97 -9.75 1.41
CA GLY A 142 -12.79 -9.60 2.60
C GLY A 142 -14.29 -9.78 2.36
N ARG A 143 -14.77 -9.40 1.17
CA ARG A 143 -16.21 -9.36 0.87
C ARG A 143 -16.97 -8.63 1.98
N MET A 144 -16.41 -7.50 2.43
CA MET A 144 -16.99 -6.70 3.51
C MET A 144 -18.41 -6.27 3.16
N VAL A 145 -19.30 -6.40 4.14
CA VAL A 145 -20.70 -5.98 4.02
C VAL A 145 -21.02 -4.85 5.00
N ARG A 146 -22.08 -4.10 4.69
CA ARG A 146 -22.58 -3.01 5.54
C ARG A 146 -22.80 -3.50 6.97
N GLY A 147 -22.42 -2.68 7.95
CA GLY A 147 -22.60 -2.98 9.37
C GLY A 147 -21.44 -3.77 10.01
N GLU A 148 -20.46 -4.23 9.24
CA GLU A 148 -19.28 -4.90 9.80
C GLU A 148 -18.34 -3.92 10.51
N THR A 149 -17.48 -4.46 11.39
CA THR A 149 -16.54 -3.70 12.22
C THR A 149 -15.10 -4.01 11.80
N VAL A 150 -14.26 -2.98 11.79
CA VAL A 150 -12.87 -3.06 11.28
C VAL A 150 -11.89 -2.53 12.32
N LEU A 151 -10.78 -3.24 12.52
CA LEU A 151 -9.59 -2.77 13.23
C LEU A 151 -8.49 -2.50 12.21
N ILE A 152 -7.86 -1.34 12.28
CA ILE A 152 -6.68 -1.00 11.48
C ILE A 152 -5.54 -0.46 12.35
N HIS A 153 -4.37 -1.04 12.22
CA HIS A 153 -3.16 -0.52 12.84
C HIS A 153 -2.45 0.48 11.92
N HIS A 154 -1.66 1.39 12.51
CA HIS A 154 -1.09 2.55 11.82
C HIS A 154 -2.17 3.42 11.13
N ALA A 155 -3.28 3.65 11.84
CA ALA A 155 -4.49 4.27 11.31
C ALA A 155 -4.28 5.66 10.67
N ALA A 156 -3.27 6.41 11.11
CA ALA A 156 -2.90 7.70 10.52
C ALA A 156 -1.94 7.61 9.32
N GLY A 157 -1.66 6.40 8.83
CA GLY A 157 -0.86 6.18 7.62
C GLY A 157 -1.73 6.16 6.35
N GLY A 158 -1.09 6.05 5.17
CA GLY A 158 -1.78 6.04 3.88
C GLY A 158 -2.85 4.93 3.77
N VAL A 159 -2.48 3.68 4.08
CA VAL A 159 -3.45 2.56 4.09
C VAL A 159 -4.53 2.75 5.18
N GLY A 160 -4.16 3.28 6.38
CA GLY A 160 -5.14 3.57 7.43
C GLY A 160 -6.19 4.58 7.00
N THR A 161 -5.76 5.65 6.34
CA THR A 161 -6.65 6.67 5.76
C THR A 161 -7.57 6.07 4.69
N ALA A 162 -7.00 5.28 3.77
CA ALA A 162 -7.77 4.62 2.72
C ALA A 162 -8.79 3.62 3.28
N VAL A 163 -8.41 2.81 4.27
CA VAL A 163 -9.31 1.89 4.98
C VAL A 163 -10.48 2.64 5.60
N ALA A 164 -10.22 3.75 6.31
CA ALA A 164 -11.30 4.54 6.92
C ALA A 164 -12.30 5.04 5.87
N GLN A 165 -11.83 5.60 4.76
CA GLN A 165 -12.69 6.12 3.70
C GLN A 165 -13.47 5.02 2.98
N ILE A 166 -12.84 3.89 2.66
CA ILE A 166 -13.52 2.74 2.05
C ILE A 166 -14.56 2.16 3.03
N CYS A 167 -14.23 2.01 4.30
CA CYS A 167 -15.16 1.53 5.31
C CYS A 167 -16.38 2.44 5.46
N ASN A 168 -16.17 3.76 5.46
CA ASN A 168 -17.27 4.73 5.49
C ASN A 168 -18.17 4.60 4.26
N ALA A 169 -17.59 4.48 3.06
CA ALA A 169 -18.32 4.29 1.81
C ALA A 169 -19.13 2.97 1.80
N LEU A 170 -18.56 1.90 2.34
CA LEU A 170 -19.23 0.59 2.44
C LEU A 170 -20.23 0.51 3.61
N GLY A 171 -20.27 1.51 4.48
CA GLY A 171 -21.19 1.56 5.61
C GLY A 171 -20.80 0.64 6.77
N ALA A 172 -19.50 0.60 7.10
CA ALA A 172 -19.04 -0.02 8.34
C ALA A 172 -19.76 0.56 9.56
N SER A 173 -20.10 -0.29 10.54
CA SER A 173 -20.73 0.19 11.78
C SER A 173 -19.70 0.78 12.76
N LEU A 174 -18.46 0.35 12.69
CA LEU A 174 -17.38 0.79 13.56
C LEU A 174 -16.02 0.55 12.90
N VAL A 175 -15.19 1.57 12.85
CA VAL A 175 -13.78 1.47 12.47
C VAL A 175 -12.93 1.89 13.67
N ILE A 176 -12.06 0.98 14.14
CA ILE A 176 -11.14 1.19 15.25
C ILE A 176 -9.75 1.40 14.68
N GLY A 177 -9.13 2.53 15.00
CA GLY A 177 -7.82 2.90 14.47
C GLY A 177 -6.77 3.04 15.57
N THR A 178 -5.68 2.26 15.52
CA THR A 178 -4.57 2.43 16.47
C THR A 178 -3.50 3.35 15.89
N ALA A 179 -3.09 4.34 16.68
CA ALA A 179 -1.97 5.23 16.35
C ALA A 179 -1.32 5.75 17.63
N SER A 180 -0.25 6.55 17.52
CA SER A 180 0.34 7.26 18.66
C SER A 180 -0.53 8.45 19.08
N ALA A 181 -0.52 8.79 20.36
CA ALA A 181 -1.36 9.83 20.96
C ALA A 181 -1.41 11.18 20.18
N PRO A 182 -0.29 11.73 19.65
CA PRO A 182 -0.33 12.98 18.88
C PRO A 182 -1.13 12.92 17.57
N LYS A 183 -1.53 11.73 17.12
CA LYS A 183 -2.31 11.54 15.89
C LYS A 183 -3.80 11.30 16.15
N ARG A 184 -4.26 11.45 17.40
CA ARG A 184 -5.66 11.23 17.80
C ARG A 184 -6.63 12.02 16.93
N ASP A 185 -6.48 13.35 16.88
CA ASP A 185 -7.42 14.23 16.20
C ASP A 185 -7.53 13.90 14.71
N PHE A 186 -6.41 13.55 14.08
CA PHE A 186 -6.41 13.13 12.68
C PHE A 186 -7.17 11.82 12.49
N VAL A 187 -6.94 10.81 13.34
CA VAL A 187 -7.64 9.52 13.24
C VAL A 187 -9.13 9.68 13.48
N GLU A 188 -9.52 10.47 14.47
CA GLU A 188 -10.92 10.77 14.79
C GLU A 188 -11.61 11.59 13.70
N SER A 189 -10.88 12.51 13.03
CA SER A 189 -11.40 13.27 11.88
C SER A 189 -11.77 12.39 10.68
N LEU A 190 -11.20 11.19 10.58
CA LEU A 190 -11.55 10.19 9.58
C LEU A 190 -12.76 9.32 9.97
N GLY A 191 -13.40 9.59 11.10
CA GLY A 191 -14.55 8.83 11.60
C GLY A 191 -14.18 7.54 12.33
N MET A 192 -12.91 7.35 12.69
CA MET A 192 -12.45 6.17 13.43
C MET A 192 -12.52 6.39 14.95
N ARG A 193 -12.79 5.32 15.69
CA ARG A 193 -12.54 5.27 17.14
C ARG A 193 -11.04 5.12 17.37
N PHE A 194 -10.42 6.15 17.89
CA PHE A 194 -8.99 6.15 18.18
C PHE A 194 -8.66 5.23 19.37
N VAL A 195 -7.53 4.54 19.27
CA VAL A 195 -6.90 3.75 20.34
C VAL A 195 -5.41 4.12 20.40
N ASP A 196 -4.95 4.54 21.56
CA ASP A 196 -3.52 4.80 21.74
C ASP A 196 -2.75 3.49 21.79
N ARG A 197 -1.88 3.28 20.81
CA ARG A 197 -1.09 2.05 20.70
C ARG A 197 -0.14 1.79 21.88
N GLU A 198 0.19 2.83 22.67
CA GLU A 198 1.13 2.74 23.78
C GLU A 198 0.41 2.67 25.13
N GLY A 199 -0.76 3.32 25.25
CA GLY A 199 -1.50 3.45 26.51
C GLY A 199 -2.70 2.52 26.65
N GLU A 200 -3.18 1.89 25.56
CA GLU A 200 -4.39 1.07 25.59
C GLU A 200 -4.16 -0.33 25.00
N ASP A 201 -4.82 -1.35 25.57
CA ASP A 201 -4.87 -2.67 24.95
C ASP A 201 -5.96 -2.71 23.88
N PHE A 202 -5.57 -2.69 22.61
CA PHE A 202 -6.52 -2.68 21.51
C PHE A 202 -7.40 -3.94 21.44
N VAL A 203 -6.95 -5.09 21.98
CA VAL A 203 -7.75 -6.32 22.02
C VAL A 203 -8.92 -6.13 22.97
N ASP A 204 -8.67 -5.57 24.14
CA ASP A 204 -9.71 -5.29 25.13
C ASP A 204 -10.65 -4.18 24.63
N VAL A 205 -10.11 -3.12 24.03
CA VAL A 205 -10.93 -2.07 23.42
C VAL A 205 -11.85 -2.65 22.34
N CYS A 206 -11.33 -3.49 21.44
CA CYS A 206 -12.14 -4.14 20.40
C CYS A 206 -13.27 -4.97 21.01
N LYS A 207 -12.97 -5.77 22.05
CA LYS A 207 -13.99 -6.60 22.73
C LYS A 207 -15.04 -5.73 23.42
N ASN A 208 -14.63 -4.70 24.15
CA ASN A 208 -15.54 -3.81 24.86
C ASN A 208 -16.51 -3.10 23.90
N LEU A 209 -16.00 -2.61 22.75
CA LEU A 209 -16.81 -1.93 21.74
C LEU A 209 -17.70 -2.87 20.91
N THR A 210 -17.49 -4.18 21.02
CA THR A 210 -18.23 -5.20 20.25
C THR A 210 -18.94 -6.22 21.14
N GLU A 211 -19.28 -5.86 22.37
CA GLU A 211 -20.01 -6.72 23.33
C GLU A 211 -19.30 -8.08 23.56
N GLY A 212 -17.98 -8.08 23.61
CA GLY A 212 -17.14 -9.27 23.79
C GLY A 212 -16.95 -10.10 22.50
N LYS A 213 -17.62 -9.79 21.40
CA LYS A 213 -17.59 -10.58 20.16
C LYS A 213 -16.28 -10.44 19.39
N GLY A 214 -15.70 -9.23 19.36
CA GLY A 214 -14.55 -8.86 18.53
C GLY A 214 -14.94 -8.31 17.14
N VAL A 215 -13.95 -7.92 16.35
CA VAL A 215 -14.14 -7.26 15.04
C VAL A 215 -14.28 -8.27 13.90
N HIS A 216 -14.90 -7.86 12.79
CA HIS A 216 -15.03 -8.69 11.58
C HIS A 216 -13.73 -8.73 10.78
N HIS A 217 -13.03 -7.59 10.69
CA HIS A 217 -11.79 -7.45 9.94
C HIS A 217 -10.71 -6.83 10.81
N ALA A 218 -9.50 -7.38 10.77
CA ALA A 218 -8.31 -6.81 11.39
C ALA A 218 -7.20 -6.68 10.35
N ILE A 219 -6.64 -5.48 10.21
CA ILE A 219 -5.68 -5.13 9.16
C ILE A 219 -4.35 -4.78 9.84
N ASP A 220 -3.32 -5.61 9.63
CA ASP A 220 -2.07 -5.56 10.36
C ASP A 220 -0.83 -5.38 9.46
N PRO A 221 -0.22 -4.19 9.46
CA PRO A 221 1.07 -3.92 8.81
C PRO A 221 2.27 -4.17 9.73
N VAL A 222 2.06 -4.59 10.98
CA VAL A 222 3.11 -4.64 12.01
C VAL A 222 3.88 -5.96 11.99
N GLY A 223 3.15 -7.08 12.05
CA GLY A 223 3.75 -8.41 12.08
C GLY A 223 4.28 -8.84 13.46
N GLY A 224 5.03 -9.96 13.48
CA GLY A 224 5.58 -10.53 14.72
C GLY A 224 4.48 -10.91 15.72
N GLU A 225 4.76 -10.80 17.00
CA GLU A 225 3.80 -11.10 18.07
C GLU A 225 2.52 -10.24 18.00
N HIS A 226 2.62 -9.05 17.43
CA HIS A 226 1.48 -8.14 17.27
C HIS A 226 0.37 -8.78 16.43
N LEU A 227 0.73 -9.55 15.41
CA LEU A 227 -0.21 -10.25 14.53
C LEU A 227 -1.09 -11.25 15.27
N LEU A 228 -0.55 -11.92 16.31
CA LEU A 228 -1.34 -12.82 17.15
C LEU A 228 -2.38 -12.05 18.00
N ARG A 229 -2.03 -10.85 18.47
CA ARG A 229 -2.98 -9.99 19.18
C ARG A 229 -4.09 -9.50 18.25
N SER A 230 -3.75 -9.12 17.02
CA SER A 230 -4.72 -8.76 15.97
C SER A 230 -5.67 -9.93 15.66
N TYR A 231 -5.14 -11.16 15.61
CA TYR A 231 -5.98 -12.37 15.47
C TYR A 231 -6.92 -12.59 16.67
N LYS A 232 -6.47 -12.28 17.90
CA LYS A 232 -7.28 -12.40 19.13
C LYS A 232 -8.41 -11.37 19.18
N SER A 233 -8.26 -10.21 18.52
CA SER A 233 -9.31 -9.20 18.44
C SER A 233 -10.47 -9.57 17.53
N LEU A 234 -10.30 -10.60 16.67
CA LEU A 234 -11.33 -11.05 15.74
C LEU A 234 -12.45 -11.83 16.43
N ARG A 235 -13.67 -11.61 15.97
CA ARG A 235 -14.82 -12.46 16.25
C ARG A 235 -14.71 -13.83 15.55
N LYS A 236 -15.58 -14.78 15.89
CA LYS A 236 -15.80 -15.98 15.07
C LYS A 236 -16.29 -15.55 13.67
N GLY A 237 -15.75 -16.14 12.63
CA GLY A 237 -15.98 -15.73 11.23
C GLY A 237 -15.18 -14.50 10.78
N GLY A 238 -14.33 -13.94 11.65
CA GLY A 238 -13.50 -12.77 11.33
C GLY A 238 -12.30 -13.08 10.47
N LYS A 239 -11.73 -12.03 9.84
CA LYS A 239 -10.65 -12.11 8.85
C LYS A 239 -9.50 -11.21 9.25
N LEU A 240 -8.27 -11.76 9.26
CA LEU A 240 -7.02 -11.04 9.49
C LEU A 240 -6.29 -10.84 8.17
N TYR A 241 -5.83 -9.62 7.91
CA TYR A 241 -5.01 -9.28 6.75
C TYR A 241 -3.64 -8.81 7.23
N TYR A 242 -2.61 -9.54 6.84
CA TYR A 242 -1.22 -9.21 7.10
C TYR A 242 -0.56 -8.72 5.79
N PHE A 243 -0.12 -7.47 5.76
CA PHE A 243 0.38 -6.85 4.53
C PHE A 243 1.69 -6.06 4.70
N GLY A 244 2.35 -6.19 5.84
CA GLY A 244 3.58 -5.48 6.11
C GLY A 244 4.37 -6.07 7.28
N ALA A 245 5.59 -5.58 7.44
CA ALA A 245 6.53 -6.03 8.47
C ALA A 245 7.18 -4.82 9.16
N SER A 246 6.38 -3.83 9.57
CA SER A 246 6.92 -2.59 10.14
C SER A 246 7.67 -2.81 11.46
N ALA A 247 7.41 -3.89 12.19
CA ALA A 247 8.17 -4.28 13.37
C ALA A 247 9.65 -4.61 13.07
N ALA A 248 9.98 -4.97 11.82
CA ALA A 248 11.37 -5.21 11.41
C ALA A 248 12.18 -3.92 11.26
N VAL A 249 11.51 -2.78 11.05
CA VAL A 249 12.15 -1.50 10.77
C VAL A 249 12.31 -0.70 12.04
N LYS A 250 13.55 -0.39 12.41
CA LYS A 250 13.87 0.47 13.54
C LYS A 250 14.83 1.57 13.11
N GLY A 251 14.29 2.80 12.98
CA GLY A 251 15.08 3.96 12.56
C GLY A 251 15.44 3.95 11.06
N ASN A 252 16.55 4.58 10.70
CA ASN A 252 16.96 4.83 9.30
C ASN A 252 17.87 3.76 8.70
N ARG A 253 18.30 2.77 9.47
CA ARG A 253 19.23 1.73 9.05
C ARG A 253 18.71 0.34 9.41
N ARG A 254 19.17 -0.65 8.66
CA ARG A 254 18.86 -2.06 8.90
C ARG A 254 19.25 -2.48 10.32
N SER A 255 18.37 -3.17 11.02
CA SER A 255 18.62 -3.77 12.33
C SER A 255 18.35 -5.27 12.29
N ARG A 256 19.41 -6.07 12.22
CA ARG A 256 19.32 -7.55 12.22
C ARG A 256 18.61 -8.10 13.48
N ILE A 257 18.74 -7.40 14.61
CA ILE A 257 18.08 -7.80 15.86
C ILE A 257 16.56 -7.61 15.73
N SER A 258 16.10 -6.49 15.14
CA SER A 258 14.68 -6.23 14.93
C SER A 258 14.08 -7.22 13.92
N GLU A 259 14.81 -7.53 12.85
CA GLU A 259 14.43 -8.55 11.87
C GLU A 259 14.26 -9.92 12.53
N PHE A 260 15.27 -10.36 13.29
CA PHE A 260 15.25 -11.64 13.97
C PHE A 260 14.09 -11.73 14.98
N ARG A 261 13.89 -10.69 15.80
CA ARG A 261 12.78 -10.63 16.75
C ARG A 261 11.42 -10.69 16.06
N MET A 262 11.25 -9.94 14.98
CA MET A 262 10.01 -9.97 14.19
C MET A 262 9.78 -11.36 13.61
N TRP A 263 10.80 -11.95 12.99
CA TRP A 263 10.71 -13.28 12.39
C TRP A 263 10.43 -14.37 13.44
N TRP A 264 11.14 -14.34 14.58
CA TRP A 264 10.96 -15.29 15.68
C TRP A 264 9.58 -15.18 16.33
N GLY A 265 9.06 -13.97 16.44
CA GLY A 265 7.73 -13.67 16.99
C GLY A 265 6.57 -13.91 16.00
N MET A 266 6.83 -14.32 14.75
CA MET A 266 5.75 -14.58 13.79
C MET A 266 4.91 -15.78 14.20
N PRO A 267 3.59 -15.62 14.37
CA PRO A 267 2.73 -16.73 14.75
C PRO A 267 2.62 -17.76 13.61
N ARG A 268 2.54 -19.01 14.00
CA ARG A 268 2.13 -20.09 13.11
C ARG A 268 0.65 -20.33 13.29
N PHE A 269 -0.12 -20.23 12.22
CA PHE A 269 -1.55 -20.47 12.24
C PHE A 269 -1.83 -21.95 11.96
N ASP A 270 -2.41 -22.61 12.95
CA ASP A 270 -2.80 -24.01 12.87
C ASP A 270 -4.14 -24.13 12.11
N PRO A 271 -4.22 -24.92 11.02
CA PRO A 271 -5.44 -25.11 10.24
C PRO A 271 -6.63 -25.59 11.07
N LEU A 272 -6.42 -26.48 12.05
CA LEU A 272 -7.50 -26.98 12.90
C LEU A 272 -8.05 -25.90 13.82
N LYS A 273 -7.18 -25.00 14.32
CA LYS A 273 -7.60 -23.84 15.12
C LYS A 273 -8.32 -22.81 14.27
N LEU A 274 -7.89 -22.59 13.04
CA LEU A 274 -8.59 -21.71 12.09
C LEU A 274 -10.00 -22.25 11.82
N MET A 275 -10.12 -23.54 11.52
CA MET A 275 -11.39 -24.21 11.28
C MET A 275 -12.32 -24.14 12.49
N SER A 276 -11.84 -24.49 13.69
CA SER A 276 -12.66 -24.49 14.91
C SER A 276 -13.11 -23.11 15.36
N SER A 277 -12.38 -22.06 15.00
CA SER A 277 -12.75 -20.65 15.25
C SER A 277 -13.49 -20.00 14.08
N ASN A 278 -13.57 -20.69 12.93
CA ASN A 278 -14.12 -20.17 11.67
C ASN A 278 -13.49 -18.81 11.30
N LYS A 279 -12.16 -18.68 11.45
CA LYS A 279 -11.41 -17.45 11.14
C LYS A 279 -10.54 -17.64 9.91
N ALA A 280 -10.29 -16.55 9.16
CA ALA A 280 -9.37 -16.56 8.03
C ALA A 280 -8.14 -15.67 8.31
N VAL A 281 -7.01 -16.02 7.69
CA VAL A 281 -5.78 -15.23 7.70
C VAL A 281 -5.29 -15.10 6.26
N PHE A 282 -5.10 -13.88 5.80
CA PHE A 282 -4.62 -13.55 4.46
C PHE A 282 -3.26 -12.86 4.56
N GLY A 283 -2.27 -13.37 3.83
CA GLY A 283 -1.06 -12.64 3.49
C GLY A 283 -1.33 -11.83 2.23
N VAL A 284 -1.01 -10.54 2.25
CA VAL A 284 -1.29 -9.63 1.14
C VAL A 284 -0.01 -8.93 0.69
N HIS A 285 0.35 -9.11 -0.58
CA HIS A 285 1.48 -8.45 -1.22
C HIS A 285 1.08 -8.03 -2.65
N MET A 286 0.67 -6.79 -2.80
CA MET A 286 0.13 -6.29 -4.07
C MET A 286 1.11 -6.35 -5.24
N GLY A 287 2.41 -6.21 -4.98
CA GLY A 287 3.45 -6.29 -6.01
C GLY A 287 3.69 -7.71 -6.57
N LEU A 288 3.07 -8.74 -6.00
CA LEU A 288 3.15 -10.13 -6.42
C LEU A 288 1.82 -10.66 -6.98
N LEU A 289 0.85 -9.79 -7.27
CA LEU A 289 -0.35 -10.19 -7.99
C LEU A 289 0.02 -10.46 -9.45
N GLU A 290 -0.17 -11.70 -9.89
CA GLU A 290 0.10 -12.13 -11.27
C GLU A 290 -0.95 -11.61 -12.25
N ASP A 291 -2.21 -11.52 -11.81
CA ASP A 291 -3.31 -11.04 -12.64
C ASP A 291 -3.50 -9.52 -12.49
N GLU A 292 -2.94 -8.77 -13.44
CA GLU A 292 -3.06 -7.31 -13.49
C GLU A 292 -4.51 -6.84 -13.65
N SER A 293 -5.42 -7.69 -14.19
CA SER A 293 -6.83 -7.33 -14.36
C SER A 293 -7.53 -7.13 -13.02
N VAL A 294 -7.12 -7.87 -11.99
CA VAL A 294 -7.63 -7.71 -10.62
C VAL A 294 -7.30 -6.32 -10.09
N PHE A 295 -6.05 -5.88 -10.28
CA PHE A 295 -5.62 -4.58 -9.82
C PHE A 295 -6.30 -3.44 -10.59
N ASN A 296 -6.38 -3.55 -11.91
CA ASN A 296 -7.07 -2.56 -12.76
C ASN A 296 -8.56 -2.45 -12.39
N GLY A 297 -9.22 -3.59 -12.13
CA GLY A 297 -10.58 -3.61 -11.62
C GLY A 297 -10.74 -2.86 -10.28
N HIS A 298 -9.72 -2.91 -9.40
CA HIS A 298 -9.73 -2.12 -8.16
C HIS A 298 -9.63 -0.62 -8.44
N LEU A 299 -8.73 -0.21 -9.33
CA LEU A 299 -8.56 1.20 -9.69
C LEU A 299 -9.79 1.77 -10.39
N ASP A 300 -10.40 1.01 -11.29
CA ASP A 300 -11.66 1.39 -11.95
C ASP A 300 -12.79 1.59 -10.94
N ALA A 301 -12.91 0.68 -9.97
CA ALA A 301 -13.92 0.80 -8.91
C ALA A 301 -13.67 2.00 -7.99
N LEU A 302 -12.42 2.34 -7.73
CA LEU A 302 -12.01 3.49 -6.91
C LEU A 302 -12.12 4.84 -7.64
N SER A 303 -12.18 4.83 -8.97
CA SER A 303 -12.29 6.04 -9.80
C SER A 303 -13.73 6.52 -9.98
N ARG A 304 -14.72 5.70 -9.65
CA ARG A 304 -16.16 5.96 -9.72
C ARG A 304 -16.70 6.50 -8.40
#